data_0e0552472e33ac38f98e1ba1684735dd
#
_entry.id   0e0552472e33ac38f98e1ba1684735dd
#
_cell.length_a   1.000
_cell.length_b   1.000
_cell.length_c   1.000
_cell.angle_alpha   90.00
_cell.angle_beta   90.00
_cell.angle_gamma   90.00
#
_symmetry.space_group_name_H-M   'P 1'
#
loop_
_entity.id
_entity.type
_entity.pdbx_description
1 polymer ?
#
loop_
_entity_poly.entity_id
_entity_poly.type
_entity_poly.pdbx_seq_one_letter_code
_entity_poly.pdbx_strand_id
1 'polypeptide(L)'
;MHFRRERTRRRRVLDAARGMPARSLDAARAAPARGRELRKAAAQLDIPWARSWLAGLIRENFMRFVLNPLMDYYAARRASGREKLEDVKGPVILVANHASHLDTPVILSALPRKLRKRTVVAAAADYFYKNRVVAWLVSLIFNTVPVERRRGGGMSKNGGHLDVLLDQGWNLLLYPEGTRSRDGMPGPLRRGAAVLAAAHHLTIVPIRVTGTAEAMPPGRFWPRRRRDKPVPGRHRIEVSFGEPITATGDADEVMEYVKTFFQSGSVSPYRSPYRRRATAGSPN
;
A
#
# COMPACT_ATOMS: atom_id res chain seq x y z
N MET A 1 -10.19 22.20 -32.29
CA MET A 1 -8.79 22.49 -31.84
C MET A 1 -8.08 21.27 -31.21
N HIS A 2 -8.78 20.22 -30.76
CA HIS A 2 -8.22 19.05 -30.07
C HIS A 2 -7.43 18.09 -31.01
N PHE A 3 -7.92 17.87 -32.23
CA PHE A 3 -7.32 16.98 -33.24
C PHE A 3 -5.92 17.43 -33.75
N ARG A 4 -5.64 18.73 -33.74
CA ARG A 4 -4.33 19.26 -34.18
C ARG A 4 -3.20 19.02 -33.18
N ARG A 5 -3.53 19.04 -31.86
CA ARG A 5 -2.54 18.79 -30.79
C ARG A 5 -2.10 17.33 -30.71
N GLU A 6 -2.98 16.40 -31.04
CA GLU A 6 -2.70 14.97 -30.99
C GLU A 6 -1.80 14.53 -32.15
N ARG A 7 -2.00 15.11 -33.36
CA ARG A 7 -1.09 14.87 -34.52
C ARG A 7 0.32 15.42 -34.27
N THR A 8 0.45 16.57 -33.63
CA THR A 8 1.75 17.16 -33.32
C THR A 8 2.51 16.37 -32.25
N ARG A 9 1.79 15.80 -31.27
CA ARG A 9 2.38 14.93 -30.24
C ARG A 9 2.83 13.59 -30.82
N ARG A 10 2.06 12.98 -31.70
CA ARG A 10 2.46 11.75 -32.43
C ARG A 10 3.67 11.98 -33.33
N ARG A 11 3.76 13.09 -34.04
CA ARG A 11 4.92 13.44 -34.86
C ARG A 11 6.18 13.60 -34.03
N ARG A 12 6.14 14.35 -32.93
CA ARG A 12 7.31 14.51 -32.03
C ARG A 12 7.78 13.18 -31.41
N VAL A 13 6.89 12.27 -31.10
CA VAL A 13 7.25 10.93 -30.60
C VAL A 13 7.90 10.08 -31.70
N LEU A 14 7.43 10.19 -32.95
CA LEU A 14 8.01 9.49 -34.09
C LEU A 14 9.37 10.08 -34.49
N ASP A 15 9.56 11.38 -34.41
CA ASP A 15 10.82 12.05 -34.73
C ASP A 15 11.88 11.80 -33.65
N ALA A 16 11.49 11.77 -32.38
CA ALA A 16 12.38 11.37 -31.28
C ALA A 16 12.80 9.89 -31.38
N ALA A 17 11.97 9.02 -31.96
CA ALA A 17 12.28 7.61 -32.15
C ALA A 17 13.25 7.35 -33.30
N ARG A 18 13.36 8.26 -34.31
CA ARG A 18 14.25 8.11 -35.45
C ARG A 18 15.75 8.28 -35.14
N GLY A 19 16.07 8.92 -34.01
CA GLY A 19 17.46 9.13 -33.56
C GLY A 19 18.00 8.12 -32.56
N MET A 20 17.19 7.13 -32.13
CA MET A 20 17.60 6.14 -31.14
C MET A 20 18.23 4.89 -31.80
N PRO A 21 19.33 4.33 -31.27
CA PRO A 21 19.89 3.08 -31.74
C PRO A 21 18.86 1.95 -31.66
N ALA A 22 18.83 1.06 -32.64
CA ALA A 22 17.82 0.00 -32.82
C ALA A 22 17.56 -0.81 -31.51
N ARG A 23 18.62 -1.10 -30.76
CA ARG A 23 18.51 -1.79 -29.42
C ARG A 23 17.69 -1.04 -28.39
N SER A 24 17.65 0.30 -28.41
CA SER A 24 16.85 1.10 -27.47
C SER A 24 15.38 1.21 -27.90
N LEU A 25 15.10 1.14 -29.20
CA LEU A 25 13.74 1.10 -29.74
C LEU A 25 13.05 -0.23 -29.45
N ASP A 26 13.75 -1.35 -29.56
CA ASP A 26 13.23 -2.67 -29.22
C ASP A 26 12.99 -2.82 -27.71
N ALA A 27 13.86 -2.26 -26.87
CA ALA A 27 13.67 -2.20 -25.43
C ALA A 27 12.46 -1.33 -25.04
N ALA A 28 12.24 -0.20 -25.72
CA ALA A 28 11.10 0.68 -25.48
C ALA A 28 9.76 0.06 -25.94
N ARG A 29 9.77 -0.73 -27.02
CA ARG A 29 8.61 -1.49 -27.52
C ARG A 29 8.29 -2.72 -26.66
N ALA A 30 9.32 -3.41 -26.16
CA ALA A 30 9.17 -4.60 -25.30
C ALA A 30 8.74 -4.27 -23.86
N ALA A 31 9.00 -3.06 -23.37
CA ALA A 31 8.70 -2.68 -21.99
C ALA A 31 7.20 -2.80 -21.60
N PRO A 32 6.23 -2.34 -22.41
CA PRO A 32 4.81 -2.49 -22.06
C PRO A 32 4.30 -3.93 -22.21
N ALA A 33 4.86 -4.74 -23.13
CA ALA A 33 4.51 -6.16 -23.27
C ALA A 33 5.01 -6.97 -22.08
N ARG A 34 6.28 -6.78 -21.68
CA ARG A 34 6.89 -7.43 -20.53
C ARG A 34 6.18 -7.05 -19.22
N GLY A 35 5.72 -5.80 -19.07
CA GLY A 35 4.92 -5.38 -17.92
C GLY A 35 3.55 -6.07 -17.84
N ARG A 36 2.93 -6.39 -19.00
CA ARG A 36 1.68 -7.17 -19.06
C ARG A 36 1.89 -8.62 -18.67
N GLU A 37 2.92 -9.26 -19.19
CA GLU A 37 3.26 -10.65 -18.84
C GLU A 37 3.54 -10.84 -17.36
N LEU A 38 4.26 -9.91 -16.74
CA LEU A 38 4.59 -9.99 -15.32
C LEU A 38 3.35 -9.77 -14.43
N ARG A 39 2.42 -8.92 -14.86
CA ARG A 39 1.12 -8.75 -14.17
C ARG A 39 0.25 -9.99 -14.26
N LYS A 40 0.21 -10.65 -15.41
CA LYS A 40 -0.46 -11.93 -15.58
C LYS A 40 0.16 -13.00 -14.67
N ALA A 41 1.49 -13.06 -14.61
CA ALA A 41 2.21 -13.96 -13.73
C ALA A 41 1.90 -13.69 -12.24
N ALA A 42 1.86 -12.43 -11.80
CA ALA A 42 1.46 -12.09 -10.44
C ALA A 42 -0.01 -12.48 -10.15
N ALA A 43 -0.92 -12.21 -11.09
CA ALA A 43 -2.33 -12.61 -10.95
C ALA A 43 -2.51 -14.14 -10.86
N GLN A 44 -1.68 -14.92 -11.55
CA GLN A 44 -1.68 -16.38 -11.46
C GLN A 44 -1.22 -16.92 -10.10
N LEU A 45 -0.46 -16.12 -9.35
CA LEU A 45 -0.04 -16.46 -7.98
C LEU A 45 -1.07 -16.08 -6.92
N ASP A 46 -2.15 -15.40 -7.30
CA ASP A 46 -3.20 -15.02 -6.37
C ASP A 46 -3.93 -16.26 -5.80
N ILE A 47 -4.40 -16.13 -4.57
CA ILE A 47 -5.08 -17.19 -3.83
C ILE A 47 -6.51 -16.74 -3.48
N PRO A 48 -7.48 -16.84 -4.42
CA PRO A 48 -8.82 -16.25 -4.25
C PRO A 48 -9.61 -16.80 -3.06
N TRP A 49 -9.44 -18.08 -2.70
CA TRP A 49 -10.14 -18.68 -1.57
C TRP A 49 -9.80 -18.01 -0.23
N ALA A 50 -8.60 -17.36 -0.12
CA ALA A 50 -8.23 -16.61 1.09
C ALA A 50 -9.17 -15.44 1.38
N ARG A 51 -9.99 -15.02 0.40
CA ARG A 51 -11.02 -13.98 0.53
C ARG A 51 -12.42 -14.54 0.82
N SER A 52 -12.57 -15.86 0.95
CA SER A 52 -13.83 -16.48 1.35
C SER A 52 -14.24 -16.11 2.78
N TRP A 53 -15.53 -16.22 3.09
CA TRP A 53 -16.05 -15.94 4.43
C TRP A 53 -15.41 -16.85 5.50
N LEU A 54 -15.17 -18.14 5.16
CA LEU A 54 -14.55 -19.11 6.06
C LEU A 54 -13.08 -18.75 6.38
N ALA A 55 -12.30 -18.40 5.35
CA ALA A 55 -10.94 -17.90 5.55
C ALA A 55 -10.92 -16.61 6.39
N GLY A 56 -11.90 -15.72 6.18
CA GLY A 56 -12.09 -14.53 6.98
C GLY A 56 -12.38 -14.84 8.45
N LEU A 57 -13.23 -15.85 8.73
CA LEU A 57 -13.55 -16.29 10.08
C LEU A 57 -12.31 -16.88 10.78
N ILE A 58 -11.59 -17.78 10.09
CA ILE A 58 -10.33 -18.37 10.60
C ILE A 58 -9.33 -17.24 10.93
N ARG A 59 -9.14 -16.28 10.02
CA ARG A 59 -8.23 -15.14 10.20
C ARG A 59 -8.60 -14.29 11.41
N GLU A 60 -9.87 -13.95 11.60
CA GLU A 60 -10.33 -13.15 12.73
C GLU A 60 -10.10 -13.88 14.06
N ASN A 61 -10.38 -15.17 14.13
CA ASN A 61 -10.12 -15.98 15.32
C ASN A 61 -8.62 -16.14 15.58
N PHE A 62 -7.83 -16.42 14.55
CA PHE A 62 -6.37 -16.49 14.67
C PHE A 62 -5.78 -15.14 15.13
N MET A 63 -6.23 -14.03 14.56
CA MET A 63 -5.83 -12.69 15.00
C MET A 63 -6.16 -12.46 16.48
N ARG A 64 -7.37 -12.82 16.90
CA ARG A 64 -7.85 -12.57 18.26
C ARG A 64 -7.17 -13.45 19.31
N PHE A 65 -7.07 -14.75 19.05
CA PHE A 65 -6.68 -15.74 20.08
C PHE A 65 -5.20 -16.15 20.00
N VAL A 66 -4.53 -15.91 18.87
CA VAL A 66 -3.13 -16.30 18.70
C VAL A 66 -2.25 -15.08 18.48
N LEU A 67 -2.50 -14.30 17.43
CA LEU A 67 -1.57 -13.27 17.00
C LEU A 67 -1.56 -12.05 17.94
N ASN A 68 -2.73 -11.59 18.40
CA ASN A 68 -2.79 -10.47 19.34
C ASN A 68 -2.14 -10.79 20.69
N PRO A 69 -2.44 -11.91 21.37
CA PRO A 69 -1.77 -12.27 22.61
C PRO A 69 -0.25 -12.42 22.43
N LEU A 70 0.17 -13.04 21.30
CA LEU A 70 1.58 -13.18 20.98
C LEU A 70 2.27 -11.81 20.82
N MET A 71 1.67 -10.90 20.06
CA MET A 71 2.20 -9.54 19.91
C MET A 71 2.23 -8.79 21.24
N ASP A 72 1.20 -8.92 22.09
CA ASP A 72 1.13 -8.26 23.39
C ASP A 72 2.18 -8.78 24.38
N TYR A 73 2.62 -10.01 24.21
CA TYR A 73 3.74 -10.54 24.99
C TYR A 73 5.04 -9.82 24.68
N TYR A 74 5.29 -9.47 23.40
CA TYR A 74 6.55 -8.83 22.97
C TYR A 74 6.48 -7.30 22.96
N ALA A 75 5.30 -6.72 22.77
CA ALA A 75 5.12 -5.29 22.55
C ALA A 75 3.92 -4.70 23.29
N ALA A 76 4.10 -3.50 23.83
CA ALA A 76 3.02 -2.64 24.26
C ALA A 76 2.55 -1.82 23.06
N ARG A 77 1.40 -2.20 22.49
CA ARG A 77 0.85 -1.60 21.27
C ARG A 77 -0.11 -0.48 21.61
N ARG A 78 -0.01 0.63 20.88
CA ARG A 78 -0.96 1.75 20.95
C ARG A 78 -1.44 2.10 19.54
N ALA A 79 -2.68 2.51 19.42
CA ALA A 79 -3.25 3.02 18.18
C ALA A 79 -3.87 4.39 18.42
N SER A 80 -3.60 5.36 17.55
CA SER A 80 -4.14 6.71 17.58
C SER A 80 -4.76 7.05 16.21
N GLY A 81 -5.74 7.96 16.20
CA GLY A 81 -6.42 8.39 14.97
C GLY A 81 -7.46 7.39 14.43
N ARG A 82 -7.88 6.38 15.23
CA ARG A 82 -8.90 5.41 14.79
C ARG A 82 -10.27 6.05 14.55
N GLU A 83 -10.58 7.09 15.29
CA GLU A 83 -11.79 7.90 15.16
C GLU A 83 -11.95 8.51 13.76
N LYS A 84 -10.86 8.82 13.09
CA LYS A 84 -10.82 9.34 11.70
C LYS A 84 -11.30 8.31 10.67
N LEU A 85 -11.37 7.04 11.06
CA LEU A 85 -11.77 5.94 10.20
C LEU A 85 -13.25 5.55 10.35
N GLU A 86 -13.98 6.13 11.29
CA GLU A 86 -15.36 5.75 11.60
C GLU A 86 -16.30 6.00 10.42
N ASP A 87 -16.14 7.16 9.76
CA ASP A 87 -16.95 7.57 8.62
C ASP A 87 -16.36 7.14 7.27
N VAL A 88 -15.21 6.47 7.27
CA VAL A 88 -14.57 6.01 6.04
C VAL A 88 -15.35 4.87 5.43
N LYS A 89 -15.90 5.12 4.24
CA LYS A 89 -16.59 4.12 3.40
C LYS A 89 -15.59 3.53 2.41
N GLY A 90 -15.46 2.19 2.43
CA GLY A 90 -14.59 1.50 1.47
C GLY A 90 -15.22 1.40 0.08
N PRO A 91 -14.38 1.02 -0.91
CA PRO A 91 -12.97 0.66 -0.79
C PRO A 91 -12.04 1.86 -0.57
N VAL A 92 -10.96 1.63 0.14
CA VAL A 92 -9.93 2.64 0.42
C VAL A 92 -8.53 2.08 0.22
N ILE A 93 -7.58 2.96 -0.05
CA ILE A 93 -6.16 2.61 -0.12
C ILE A 93 -5.48 3.02 1.19
N LEU A 94 -5.08 2.03 1.98
CA LEU A 94 -4.30 2.19 3.19
C LEU A 94 -2.82 2.22 2.81
N VAL A 95 -2.14 3.31 3.13
CA VAL A 95 -0.73 3.51 2.75
C VAL A 95 0.11 3.59 4.01
N ALA A 96 1.05 2.67 4.19
CA ALA A 96 1.86 2.57 5.41
C ALA A 96 3.36 2.61 5.13
N ASN A 97 4.16 3.12 6.07
CA ASN A 97 5.61 2.90 6.07
C ASN A 97 5.92 1.45 6.41
N HIS A 98 7.11 0.97 6.01
CA HIS A 98 7.49 -0.43 6.16
C HIS A 98 8.91 -0.59 6.73
N ALA A 99 8.99 -1.03 7.98
CA ALA A 99 10.26 -1.24 8.68
C ALA A 99 10.45 -2.70 9.14
N SER A 100 9.36 -3.46 9.32
CA SER A 100 9.40 -4.80 9.88
C SER A 100 8.28 -5.69 9.32
N HIS A 101 8.47 -7.00 9.40
CA HIS A 101 7.36 -7.95 9.16
C HIS A 101 6.23 -7.81 10.19
N LEU A 102 6.48 -7.19 11.35
CA LEU A 102 5.45 -6.89 12.35
C LEU A 102 4.50 -5.77 11.94
N ASP A 103 4.82 -4.94 10.94
CA ASP A 103 3.97 -3.82 10.53
C ASP A 103 2.58 -4.30 10.11
N THR A 104 2.53 -5.31 9.24
CA THR A 104 1.25 -5.85 8.74
C THR A 104 0.33 -6.36 9.85
N PRO A 105 0.75 -7.28 10.74
CA PRO A 105 -0.13 -7.74 11.82
C PRO A 105 -0.53 -6.64 12.78
N VAL A 106 0.36 -5.70 13.09
CA VAL A 106 0.07 -4.59 14.00
C VAL A 106 -0.95 -3.62 13.38
N ILE A 107 -0.79 -3.27 12.10
CA ILE A 107 -1.77 -2.43 11.38
C ILE A 107 -3.13 -3.13 11.34
N LEU A 108 -3.18 -4.39 10.89
CA LEU A 108 -4.43 -5.13 10.79
C LEU A 108 -5.14 -5.24 12.14
N SER A 109 -4.39 -5.43 13.24
CA SER A 109 -4.98 -5.46 14.59
C SER A 109 -5.51 -4.10 15.05
N ALA A 110 -4.88 -3.01 14.61
CA ALA A 110 -5.27 -1.64 14.95
C ALA A 110 -6.47 -1.14 14.14
N LEU A 111 -6.69 -1.67 12.92
CA LEU A 111 -7.82 -1.27 12.08
C LEU A 111 -9.17 -1.60 12.70
N PRO A 112 -10.20 -0.73 12.54
CA PRO A 112 -11.59 -1.07 12.83
C PRO A 112 -11.99 -2.38 12.12
N ARG A 113 -12.76 -3.23 12.82
CA ARG A 113 -13.14 -4.57 12.30
C ARG A 113 -13.78 -4.52 10.92
N LYS A 114 -14.60 -3.48 10.66
CA LYS A 114 -15.29 -3.27 9.37
C LYS A 114 -14.28 -3.14 8.21
N LEU A 115 -13.27 -2.31 8.37
CA LEU A 115 -12.22 -2.12 7.37
C LEU A 115 -11.30 -3.35 7.29
N ARG A 116 -10.84 -3.87 8.44
CA ARG A 116 -9.92 -5.03 8.50
C ARG A 116 -10.46 -6.25 7.74
N LYS A 117 -11.75 -6.59 7.91
CA LYS A 117 -12.36 -7.74 7.23
C LYS A 117 -12.35 -7.64 5.71
N ARG A 118 -12.32 -6.43 5.19
CA ARG A 118 -12.33 -6.13 3.75
C ARG A 118 -10.97 -5.63 3.26
N THR A 119 -9.89 -5.84 4.02
CA THR A 119 -8.55 -5.41 3.62
C THR A 119 -7.76 -6.59 3.05
N VAL A 120 -7.16 -6.37 1.88
CA VAL A 120 -6.12 -7.21 1.30
C VAL A 120 -4.78 -6.51 1.41
N VAL A 121 -3.72 -7.27 1.61
CA VAL A 121 -2.36 -6.75 1.80
C VAL A 121 -1.53 -7.02 0.55
N ALA A 122 -1.04 -5.97 -0.09
CA ALA A 122 -0.15 -6.10 -1.22
C ALA A 122 1.21 -6.65 -0.78
N ALA A 123 1.50 -7.87 -1.16
CA ALA A 123 2.73 -8.58 -0.82
C ALA A 123 3.60 -8.80 -2.06
N ALA A 124 4.91 -8.70 -1.88
CA ALA A 124 5.85 -8.89 -2.97
C ALA A 124 5.83 -10.32 -3.50
N ALA A 125 5.49 -10.48 -4.76
CA ALA A 125 5.42 -11.77 -5.43
C ALA A 125 6.76 -12.52 -5.40
N ASP A 126 7.86 -11.81 -5.59
CA ASP A 126 9.23 -12.33 -5.59
C ASP A 126 9.75 -12.80 -4.23
N TYR A 127 9.05 -12.47 -3.15
CA TYR A 127 9.46 -12.85 -1.79
C TYR A 127 8.56 -13.92 -1.18
N PHE A 128 7.25 -13.71 -1.09
CA PHE A 128 6.33 -14.60 -0.39
C PHE A 128 5.81 -15.75 -1.26
N TYR A 129 5.78 -15.58 -2.59
CA TYR A 129 5.15 -16.54 -3.48
C TYR A 129 6.13 -17.51 -4.16
N LYS A 130 7.41 -17.49 -3.76
CA LYS A 130 8.40 -18.51 -4.19
C LYS A 130 8.10 -19.89 -3.62
N ASN A 131 7.59 -19.94 -2.38
CA ASN A 131 7.19 -21.19 -1.72
C ASN A 131 5.67 -21.20 -1.59
N ARG A 132 5.02 -22.21 -2.18
CA ARG A 132 3.56 -22.34 -2.19
C ARG A 132 2.95 -22.47 -0.80
N VAL A 133 3.63 -23.16 0.14
CA VAL A 133 3.16 -23.30 1.54
C VAL A 133 3.20 -21.95 2.25
N VAL A 134 4.29 -21.21 2.10
CA VAL A 134 4.42 -19.87 2.68
C VAL A 134 3.37 -18.93 2.07
N ALA A 135 3.20 -18.94 0.75
CA ALA A 135 2.17 -18.15 0.07
C ALA A 135 0.77 -18.48 0.62
N TRP A 136 0.44 -19.76 0.78
CA TRP A 136 -0.83 -20.21 1.32
C TRP A 136 -1.06 -19.71 2.76
N LEU A 137 -0.06 -19.85 3.64
CA LEU A 137 -0.13 -19.40 5.03
C LEU A 137 -0.27 -17.88 5.16
N VAL A 138 0.55 -17.10 4.46
CA VAL A 138 0.47 -15.63 4.54
C VAL A 138 -0.83 -15.10 3.93
N SER A 139 -1.36 -15.76 2.89
CA SER A 139 -2.65 -15.39 2.31
C SER A 139 -3.81 -15.74 3.24
N LEU A 140 -3.76 -16.89 3.95
CA LEU A 140 -4.74 -17.24 4.96
C LEU A 140 -4.73 -16.22 6.13
N ILE A 141 -3.54 -15.92 6.68
CA ILE A 141 -3.39 -15.13 7.91
C ILE A 141 -3.58 -13.63 7.64
N PHE A 142 -3.06 -13.11 6.53
CA PHE A 142 -3.02 -11.66 6.27
C PHE A 142 -3.84 -11.23 5.05
N ASN A 143 -4.48 -12.17 4.34
CA ASN A 143 -5.20 -11.89 3.10
C ASN A 143 -4.31 -11.21 2.06
N THR A 144 -3.13 -11.79 1.81
CA THR A 144 -2.16 -11.21 0.90
C THR A 144 -2.54 -11.42 -0.57
N VAL A 145 -2.18 -10.43 -1.39
CA VAL A 145 -2.27 -10.49 -2.84
C VAL A 145 -0.90 -10.20 -3.44
N PRO A 146 -0.49 -10.92 -4.49
CA PRO A 146 0.82 -10.75 -5.09
C PRO A 146 0.91 -9.45 -5.88
N VAL A 147 1.97 -8.67 -5.62
CA VAL A 147 2.28 -7.45 -6.36
C VAL A 147 3.71 -7.45 -6.81
N GLU A 148 3.96 -6.96 -8.01
CA GLU A 148 5.29 -6.85 -8.57
C GLU A 148 5.98 -5.56 -8.13
N ARG A 149 7.25 -5.67 -7.66
CA ARG A 149 8.05 -4.54 -7.14
C ARG A 149 8.81 -3.74 -8.18
N ARG A 150 8.69 -3.99 -9.47
CA ARG A 150 9.63 -3.46 -10.48
C ARG A 150 9.72 -1.94 -10.51
N ARG A 151 10.95 -1.45 -10.66
CA ARG A 151 11.26 -0.06 -11.04
C ARG A 151 10.62 0.25 -12.40
N GLY A 152 9.78 1.29 -12.48
CA GLY A 152 9.10 1.71 -13.72
C GLY A 152 7.79 1.00 -14.03
N GLY A 153 7.41 -0.03 -13.27
CA GLY A 153 6.08 -0.64 -13.34
C GLY A 153 5.07 0.21 -12.57
N GLY A 154 4.55 1.28 -13.18
CA GLY A 154 3.40 1.98 -12.62
C GLY A 154 2.27 1.00 -12.39
N MET A 155 1.58 1.09 -11.26
CA MET A 155 0.30 0.41 -11.08
C MET A 155 -0.60 0.89 -12.22
N SER A 156 -1.08 -0.06 -13.02
CA SER A 156 -1.71 0.24 -14.31
C SER A 156 -3.04 0.97 -14.09
N LYS A 157 -3.30 1.98 -14.91
CA LYS A 157 -4.62 2.62 -15.01
C LYS A 157 -5.68 1.73 -15.67
N ASN A 158 -5.33 0.57 -16.23
CA ASN A 158 -6.22 -0.23 -17.06
C ASN A 158 -6.12 -1.72 -16.71
N GLY A 159 -7.03 -2.20 -15.86
CA GLY A 159 -7.35 -3.62 -15.74
C GLY A 159 -6.26 -4.48 -15.08
N GLY A 160 -5.57 -3.98 -14.09
CA GLY A 160 -4.67 -4.78 -13.26
C GLY A 160 -5.44 -5.63 -12.25
N HIS A 161 -4.80 -6.64 -11.69
CA HIS A 161 -5.37 -7.50 -10.66
C HIS A 161 -5.89 -6.70 -9.43
N LEU A 162 -5.22 -5.60 -9.06
CA LEU A 162 -5.63 -4.75 -7.96
C LEU A 162 -6.89 -3.94 -8.29
N ASP A 163 -7.08 -3.54 -9.55
CA ASP A 163 -8.30 -2.83 -10.00
C ASP A 163 -9.53 -3.70 -9.75
N VAL A 164 -9.46 -4.99 -10.12
CA VAL A 164 -10.55 -5.96 -9.89
C VAL A 164 -10.90 -6.09 -8.41
N LEU A 165 -9.89 -6.10 -7.53
CA LEU A 165 -10.14 -6.18 -6.09
C LEU A 165 -10.81 -4.93 -5.54
N LEU A 166 -10.42 -3.75 -6.02
CA LEU A 166 -11.07 -2.49 -5.65
C LEU A 166 -12.52 -2.45 -6.12
N ASP A 167 -12.80 -2.87 -7.36
CA ASP A 167 -14.15 -2.96 -7.92
C ASP A 167 -15.04 -3.95 -7.14
N GLN A 168 -14.45 -5.00 -6.57
CA GLN A 168 -15.10 -5.94 -5.65
C GLN A 168 -15.30 -5.38 -4.22
N GLY A 169 -14.89 -4.15 -3.96
CA GLY A 169 -15.03 -3.47 -2.66
C GLY A 169 -13.97 -3.88 -1.63
N TRP A 170 -12.79 -4.38 -2.04
CA TRP A 170 -11.69 -4.66 -1.14
C TRP A 170 -10.85 -3.40 -0.90
N ASN A 171 -10.47 -3.13 0.35
CA ASN A 171 -9.46 -2.15 0.69
C ASN A 171 -8.07 -2.72 0.39
N LEU A 172 -7.13 -1.87 -0.01
CA LEU A 172 -5.75 -2.29 -0.25
C LEU A 172 -4.81 -1.69 0.80
N LEU A 173 -4.04 -2.53 1.49
CA LEU A 173 -2.90 -2.07 2.29
C LEU A 173 -1.63 -2.15 1.44
N LEU A 174 -1.00 -1.00 1.21
CA LEU A 174 0.17 -0.83 0.36
C LEU A 174 1.33 -0.22 1.14
N TYR A 175 2.54 -0.69 0.81
CA TYR A 175 3.80 -0.13 1.30
C TYR A 175 4.51 0.56 0.13
N PRO A 176 4.40 1.90 -0.01
CA PRO A 176 4.88 2.62 -1.20
C PRO A 176 6.40 2.62 -1.35
N GLU A 177 7.14 2.32 -0.29
CA GLU A 177 8.61 2.15 -0.32
C GLU A 177 9.02 0.94 -1.18
N GLY A 178 8.17 -0.07 -1.28
CA GLY A 178 8.41 -1.31 -2.03
C GLY A 178 9.41 -2.27 -1.38
N THR A 179 10.14 -1.83 -0.35
CA THR A 179 11.06 -2.64 0.47
C THR A 179 10.98 -2.15 1.91
N ARG A 180 11.43 -2.97 2.86
CA ARG A 180 11.57 -2.51 4.26
C ARG A 180 12.72 -1.52 4.36
N SER A 181 12.53 -0.43 5.12
CA SER A 181 13.61 0.48 5.48
C SER A 181 14.67 -0.27 6.32
N ARG A 182 15.96 0.06 6.12
CA ARG A 182 17.05 -0.56 6.85
C ARG A 182 17.40 0.21 8.13
N ASP A 183 17.18 1.50 8.10
CA ASP A 183 17.51 2.48 9.14
C ASP A 183 16.29 2.97 9.93
N GLY A 184 15.09 2.43 9.62
CA GLY A 184 13.83 2.85 10.21
C GLY A 184 13.27 4.15 9.66
N MET A 185 13.99 4.84 8.74
CA MET A 185 13.50 6.05 8.08
C MET A 185 12.75 5.70 6.79
N PRO A 186 11.64 6.37 6.50
CA PRO A 186 10.91 6.17 5.25
C PRO A 186 11.78 6.50 4.04
N GLY A 187 11.94 5.53 3.14
CA GLY A 187 12.62 5.71 1.87
C GLY A 187 11.79 6.50 0.84
N PRO A 188 12.28 6.62 -0.41
CA PRO A 188 11.52 7.24 -1.49
C PRO A 188 10.19 6.51 -1.72
N LEU A 189 9.09 7.26 -1.72
CA LEU A 189 7.76 6.71 -1.92
C LEU A 189 7.41 6.63 -3.42
N ARG A 190 6.83 5.50 -3.81
CA ARG A 190 6.33 5.28 -5.17
C ARG A 190 4.94 5.86 -5.33
N ARG A 191 4.67 6.51 -6.45
CA ARG A 191 3.37 7.13 -6.77
C ARG A 191 2.21 6.15 -7.02
N GLY A 192 2.48 4.86 -7.09
CA GLY A 192 1.50 3.85 -7.49
C GLY A 192 0.21 3.88 -6.68
N ALA A 193 0.29 4.11 -5.37
CA ALA A 193 -0.88 4.21 -4.50
C ALA A 193 -1.77 5.40 -4.86
N ALA A 194 -1.18 6.58 -5.08
CA ALA A 194 -1.91 7.80 -5.45
C ALA A 194 -2.51 7.68 -6.86
N VAL A 195 -1.78 7.12 -7.82
CA VAL A 195 -2.28 6.88 -9.18
C VAL A 195 -3.47 5.93 -9.19
N LEU A 196 -3.40 4.84 -8.39
CA LEU A 196 -4.49 3.88 -8.28
C LEU A 196 -5.72 4.50 -7.60
N ALA A 197 -5.51 5.25 -6.51
CA ALA A 197 -6.58 5.96 -5.82
C ALA A 197 -7.28 6.98 -6.71
N ALA A 198 -6.52 7.77 -7.48
CA ALA A 198 -7.08 8.75 -8.43
C ALA A 198 -7.87 8.08 -9.56
N ALA A 199 -7.39 6.92 -10.05
CA ALA A 199 -8.07 6.18 -11.13
C ALA A 199 -9.45 5.64 -10.73
N HIS A 200 -9.62 5.29 -9.45
CA HIS A 200 -10.87 4.74 -8.90
C HIS A 200 -11.62 5.75 -8.00
N HIS A 201 -11.21 7.02 -7.95
CA HIS A 201 -11.80 8.06 -7.08
C HIS A 201 -11.85 7.66 -5.60
N LEU A 202 -10.82 6.96 -5.12
CA LEU A 202 -10.75 6.41 -3.78
C LEU A 202 -10.05 7.33 -2.80
N THR A 203 -10.36 7.12 -1.53
CA THR A 203 -9.69 7.75 -0.40
C THR A 203 -8.39 7.01 -0.07
N ILE A 204 -7.34 7.77 0.21
CA ILE A 204 -6.08 7.28 0.80
C ILE A 204 -6.12 7.55 2.30
N VAL A 205 -5.74 6.55 3.08
CA VAL A 205 -5.52 6.68 4.52
C VAL A 205 -4.04 6.44 4.81
N PRO A 206 -3.28 7.47 5.20
CA PRO A 206 -1.89 7.28 5.60
C PRO A 206 -1.82 6.65 6.99
N ILE A 207 -0.91 5.68 7.15
CA ILE A 207 -0.69 4.93 8.40
C ILE A 207 0.79 4.98 8.75
N ARG A 208 1.12 5.50 9.92
CA ARG A 208 2.49 5.49 10.43
C ARG A 208 2.64 4.40 11.48
N VAL A 209 3.67 3.57 11.34
CA VAL A 209 4.03 2.53 12.30
C VAL A 209 5.43 2.78 12.81
N THR A 210 5.61 2.74 14.13
CA THR A 210 6.91 2.89 14.78
C THR A 210 7.15 1.79 15.81
N GLY A 211 8.42 1.51 16.14
CA GLY A 211 8.80 0.55 17.17
C GLY A 211 8.83 -0.92 16.73
N THR A 212 8.42 -1.21 15.50
CA THR A 212 8.38 -2.58 14.99
C THR A 212 9.76 -3.10 14.60
N ALA A 213 10.64 -2.23 14.08
CA ALA A 213 11.99 -2.58 13.71
C ALA A 213 12.85 -2.98 14.94
N GLU A 214 12.63 -2.36 16.08
CA GLU A 214 13.30 -2.70 17.34
C GLU A 214 12.81 -4.03 17.90
N ALA A 215 11.50 -4.31 17.76
CA ALA A 215 10.91 -5.56 18.22
C ALA A 215 11.28 -6.74 17.31
N MET A 216 11.32 -6.51 16.00
CA MET A 216 11.67 -7.52 15.00
C MET A 216 12.45 -6.88 13.85
N PRO A 217 13.78 -6.73 13.99
CA PRO A 217 14.65 -6.14 12.96
C PRO A 217 14.63 -6.91 11.64
N PRO A 218 14.98 -6.26 10.52
CA PRO A 218 15.19 -6.93 9.25
C PRO A 218 16.13 -8.15 9.40
N GLY A 219 15.79 -9.27 8.74
CA GLY A 219 16.54 -10.53 8.83
C GLY A 219 16.12 -11.44 9.98
N ARG A 220 15.24 -11.00 10.88
CA ARG A 220 14.63 -11.87 11.89
C ARG A 220 13.22 -12.28 11.49
N PHE A 221 12.84 -13.50 11.84
CA PHE A 221 11.49 -14.06 11.62
C PHE A 221 10.65 -14.09 12.90
N TRP A 222 11.24 -13.73 14.04
CA TRP A 222 10.58 -13.77 15.34
C TRP A 222 10.86 -12.52 16.16
N PRO A 223 9.87 -11.90 16.83
CA PRO A 223 10.05 -10.74 17.68
C PRO A 223 10.87 -11.10 18.94
N ARG A 224 11.49 -10.11 19.52
CA ARG A 224 12.23 -10.24 20.78
C ARG A 224 11.67 -9.30 21.83
N ARG A 225 11.86 -9.62 23.11
CA ARG A 225 11.60 -8.68 24.20
C ARG A 225 12.78 -7.72 24.37
N ARG A 226 12.49 -6.53 24.86
CA ARG A 226 13.52 -5.53 25.23
C ARG A 226 14.40 -6.08 26.33
N ARG A 227 15.72 -5.94 26.16
CA ARG A 227 16.74 -6.42 27.12
C ARG A 227 17.67 -5.32 27.63
N ASP A 228 17.30 -4.07 27.45
CA ASP A 228 18.05 -2.88 27.89
C ASP A 228 17.87 -2.56 29.39
N LYS A 229 17.11 -3.39 30.10
CA LYS A 229 16.87 -3.32 31.56
C LYS A 229 17.07 -4.70 32.18
N PRO A 230 17.36 -4.76 33.52
CA PRO A 230 17.51 -6.04 34.23
C PRO A 230 16.32 -6.99 34.02
N VAL A 231 15.10 -6.45 33.97
CA VAL A 231 13.90 -7.23 33.66
C VAL A 231 13.50 -7.00 32.18
N PRO A 232 13.41 -8.08 31.37
CA PRO A 232 13.02 -7.95 29.99
C PRO A 232 11.66 -7.27 29.83
N GLY A 233 11.64 -6.14 29.15
CA GLY A 233 10.44 -5.34 28.89
C GLY A 233 9.80 -5.62 27.54
N ARG A 234 8.66 -4.97 27.30
CA ARG A 234 7.98 -4.95 26.01
C ARG A 234 8.46 -3.76 25.17
N HIS A 235 8.60 -3.95 23.85
CA HIS A 235 8.81 -2.83 22.94
C HIS A 235 7.56 -1.96 22.86
N ARG A 236 7.73 -0.64 22.71
CA ARG A 236 6.60 0.24 22.39
C ARG A 236 6.40 0.21 20.89
N ILE A 237 5.19 -0.14 20.46
CA ILE A 237 4.77 -0.07 19.07
C ILE A 237 3.59 0.86 18.97
N GLU A 238 3.66 1.80 18.04
CA GLU A 238 2.60 2.77 17.82
C GLU A 238 2.13 2.73 16.37
N VAL A 239 0.80 2.73 16.20
CA VAL A 239 0.12 2.85 14.90
C VAL A 239 -0.68 4.14 14.91
N SER A 240 -0.35 5.08 14.06
CA SER A 240 -1.07 6.34 13.91
C SER A 240 -1.78 6.41 12.58
N PHE A 241 -3.09 6.66 12.58
CA PHE A 241 -3.88 6.88 11.38
C PHE A 241 -3.98 8.38 11.09
N GLY A 242 -3.62 8.78 9.87
CA GLY A 242 -3.74 10.15 9.41
C GLY A 242 -5.14 10.48 8.90
N GLU A 243 -5.34 11.74 8.52
CA GLU A 243 -6.59 12.16 7.90
C GLU A 243 -6.79 11.44 6.57
N PRO A 244 -8.00 10.88 6.33
CA PRO A 244 -8.35 10.34 5.03
C PRO A 244 -8.34 11.43 3.96
N ILE A 245 -7.64 11.20 2.85
CA ILE A 245 -7.50 12.16 1.75
C ILE A 245 -8.08 11.59 0.46
N THR A 246 -8.89 12.38 -0.23
CA THR A 246 -9.36 12.02 -1.56
C THR A 246 -8.25 12.33 -2.57
N ALA A 247 -7.87 11.36 -3.38
CA ALA A 247 -6.81 11.50 -4.38
C ALA A 247 -7.31 12.29 -5.61
N THR A 248 -7.67 13.56 -5.40
CA THR A 248 -8.13 14.50 -6.44
C THR A 248 -7.04 15.53 -6.72
N GLY A 249 -5.90 15.14 -7.25
CA GLY A 249 -4.80 16.06 -7.47
C GLY A 249 -3.62 15.41 -8.15
N ASP A 250 -2.49 16.09 -8.10
CA ASP A 250 -1.22 15.50 -8.52
C ASP A 250 -0.84 14.36 -7.57
N ALA A 251 -0.49 13.23 -8.16
CA ALA A 251 -0.06 12.05 -7.40
C ALA A 251 1.21 12.34 -6.56
N ASP A 252 2.05 13.27 -6.99
CA ASP A 252 3.26 13.64 -6.27
C ASP A 252 2.92 14.46 -5.01
N GLU A 253 1.95 15.38 -5.09
CA GLU A 253 1.46 16.14 -3.91
C GLU A 253 0.85 15.20 -2.85
N VAL A 254 0.02 14.26 -3.30
CA VAL A 254 -0.59 13.26 -2.41
C VAL A 254 0.48 12.43 -1.71
N MET A 255 1.50 11.99 -2.44
CA MET A 255 2.57 11.17 -1.86
C MET A 255 3.54 11.98 -0.98
N GLU A 256 3.73 13.26 -1.23
CA GLU A 256 4.53 14.14 -0.36
C GLU A 256 3.79 14.39 0.98
N TYR A 257 2.46 14.54 0.94
CA TYR A 257 1.65 14.59 2.17
C TYR A 257 1.79 13.30 2.98
N VAL A 258 1.68 12.14 2.32
CA VAL A 258 1.87 10.82 2.97
C VAL A 258 3.26 10.71 3.58
N LYS A 259 4.30 11.14 2.88
CA LYS A 259 5.68 11.12 3.36
C LYS A 259 5.89 12.01 4.58
N THR A 260 5.35 13.22 4.56
CA THR A 260 5.39 14.13 5.70
C THR A 260 4.70 13.51 6.93
N PHE A 261 3.55 12.85 6.72
CA PHE A 261 2.87 12.12 7.80
C PHE A 261 3.73 10.96 8.34
N PHE A 262 4.45 10.23 7.50
CA PHE A 262 5.35 9.17 7.97
C PHE A 262 6.49 9.71 8.83
N GLN A 263 6.96 10.91 8.56
CA GLN A 263 8.05 11.54 9.31
C GLN A 263 7.58 12.13 10.65
N SER A 264 6.50 12.89 10.65
CA SER A 264 6.04 13.66 11.80
C SER A 264 4.97 12.96 12.65
N GLY A 265 4.19 12.05 12.06
CA GLY A 265 3.01 11.46 12.69
C GLY A 265 1.79 12.40 12.76
N SER A 266 1.96 13.65 12.35
CA SER A 266 0.87 14.64 12.25
C SER A 266 1.13 15.57 11.07
N VAL A 267 0.09 15.95 10.36
CA VAL A 267 0.15 16.93 9.27
C VAL A 267 -1.13 17.77 9.34
N SER A 268 -1.05 19.04 8.97
CA SER A 268 -2.25 19.85 8.73
C SER A 268 -3.17 19.14 7.72
N PRO A 269 -4.51 19.28 7.84
CA PRO A 269 -5.44 18.63 6.93
C PRO A 269 -5.09 18.92 5.46
N TYR A 270 -5.04 17.88 4.63
CA TYR A 270 -4.79 18.01 3.21
C TYR A 270 -5.89 18.88 2.57
N ARG A 271 -5.51 20.03 2.03
CA ARG A 271 -6.40 20.91 1.26
C ARG A 271 -6.13 20.68 -0.21
N SER A 272 -7.01 19.94 -0.89
CA SER A 272 -6.91 19.77 -2.33
C SER A 272 -7.01 21.14 -3.02
N PRO A 273 -6.07 21.52 -3.87
CA PRO A 273 -6.10 22.78 -4.61
C PRO A 273 -7.32 22.91 -5.55
N TYR A 274 -7.95 21.80 -5.91
CA TYR A 274 -9.12 21.78 -6.78
C TYR A 274 -10.45 22.13 -6.09
N ARG A 275 -10.53 22.14 -4.75
CA ARG A 275 -11.76 22.47 -4.01
C ARG A 275 -12.13 23.95 -4.08
N ARG A 276 -11.21 24.85 -4.44
CA ARG A 276 -11.47 26.29 -4.52
C ARG A 276 -12.31 26.73 -5.73
N ARG A 277 -12.48 25.90 -6.77
CA ARG A 277 -13.24 26.30 -7.98
C ARG A 277 -14.73 25.96 -7.94
N ALA A 278 -15.20 25.14 -7.00
CA ALA A 278 -16.61 24.72 -6.93
C ALA A 278 -17.51 25.70 -6.14
N THR A 279 -16.94 26.67 -5.41
CA THR A 279 -17.73 27.63 -4.62
C THR A 279 -17.74 29.07 -5.16
N ALA A 280 -17.11 29.31 -6.30
CA ALA A 280 -17.01 30.67 -6.91
C ALA A 280 -17.85 30.81 -8.19
N GLY A 281 -18.95 30.10 -8.28
CA GLY A 281 -19.80 30.15 -9.48
C GLY A 281 -21.28 29.99 -9.15
N SER A 282 -21.86 30.97 -8.45
CA SER A 282 -23.27 31.28 -8.55
C SER A 282 -23.46 32.77 -8.28
N PRO A 283 -23.52 33.62 -9.30
CA PRO A 283 -24.20 34.89 -9.19
C PRO A 283 -25.68 34.68 -9.42
N ASN A 284 -26.47 35.35 -8.59
CA ASN A 284 -27.92 35.53 -8.74
C ASN A 284 -28.33 35.91 -10.16
#